data_0fc68892d317791037b6d37169fff40a
#
_entry.id   0fc68892d317791037b6d37169fff40a
#
_cell.length_a   1.000
_cell.length_b   1.000
_cell.length_c   1.000
_cell.angle_alpha   90.00
_cell.angle_beta   90.00
_cell.angle_gamma   90.00
#
_symmetry.space_group_name_H-M   'P 1'
#
loop_
_entity.id
_entity.type
_entity.pdbx_description
1 polymer ?
#
loop_
_entity_poly.entity_id
_entity_poly.type
_entity_poly.pdbx_seq_one_letter_code
_entity_poly.pdbx_strand_id
1 'polypeptide(L)'
;MVSAMTQAPALFHLAFPVGDIATAKQFYVEGLGCEPGRETPSSLILNLQGHQLVAHLTDNLTPQRSIYPRHFGLVFLAEQDWEDVLTRAKDKGLKFYQGEKRRFPGMPLEHRTFFLEDPFHNLLEFKFYASPSAIFGEVELAMVGDPA
;
A
#
# COMPACT_ATOMS: atom_id res chain seq x y z
N MET A 1 -8.04 -29.69 -6.22
CA MET A 1 -8.90 -29.10 -5.21
C MET A 1 -8.33 -27.75 -4.78
N VAL A 2 -9.17 -26.75 -4.75
CA VAL A 2 -8.75 -25.45 -4.27
C VAL A 2 -8.56 -25.51 -2.76
N SER A 3 -7.42 -25.07 -2.28
CA SER A 3 -7.17 -25.00 -0.87
C SER A 3 -8.14 -24.03 -0.18
N ALA A 4 -8.65 -24.40 0.99
CA ALA A 4 -9.47 -23.51 1.80
C ALA A 4 -8.74 -22.21 2.12
N MET A 5 -7.41 -22.21 2.14
CA MET A 5 -6.61 -21.01 2.40
C MET A 5 -6.68 -19.98 1.30
N THR A 6 -6.96 -20.36 0.04
CA THR A 6 -7.09 -19.39 -1.06
C THR A 6 -8.42 -18.66 -1.03
N GLN A 7 -9.39 -19.13 -0.24
CA GLN A 7 -10.75 -18.59 -0.20
C GLN A 7 -11.18 -18.23 1.23
N ALA A 8 -10.32 -18.40 2.21
CA ALA A 8 -10.66 -18.11 3.59
C ALA A 8 -10.99 -16.63 3.74
N PRO A 9 -12.12 -16.28 4.40
CA PRO A 9 -12.48 -14.90 4.65
C PRO A 9 -11.63 -14.35 5.79
N ALA A 10 -10.41 -13.97 5.46
CA ALA A 10 -9.49 -13.42 6.43
C ALA A 10 -9.06 -12.03 5.98
N LEU A 11 -8.83 -11.14 6.94
CA LEU A 11 -8.32 -9.82 6.68
C LEU A 11 -6.80 -9.82 6.88
N PHE A 12 -6.10 -9.11 6.02
CA PHE A 12 -4.68 -8.89 6.21
C PHE A 12 -4.46 -7.94 7.39
N HIS A 13 -3.45 -8.24 8.19
CA HIS A 13 -3.05 -7.44 9.35
C HIS A 13 -1.58 -7.07 9.22
N LEU A 14 -1.28 -5.77 9.42
CA LEU A 14 0.09 -5.26 9.41
C LEU A 14 0.27 -4.28 10.55
N ALA A 15 1.32 -4.49 11.35
CA ALA A 15 1.77 -3.52 12.35
C ALA A 15 2.93 -2.71 11.76
N PHE A 16 2.94 -1.39 11.95
CA PHE A 16 3.97 -0.54 11.38
C PHE A 16 4.30 0.64 12.31
N PRO A 17 5.50 1.22 12.18
CA PRO A 17 5.94 2.26 13.10
C PRO A 17 5.46 3.65 12.70
N VAL A 18 5.09 4.46 13.70
CA VAL A 18 4.79 5.88 13.51
C VAL A 18 5.45 6.67 14.65
N GLY A 19 5.66 7.97 14.42
CA GLY A 19 6.29 8.84 15.42
C GLY A 19 5.31 9.71 16.17
N ASP A 20 4.06 9.80 15.74
CA ASP A 20 3.03 10.62 16.35
C ASP A 20 1.66 10.15 15.89
N ILE A 21 0.76 9.91 16.85
CA ILE A 21 -0.57 9.37 16.52
C ILE A 21 -1.43 10.42 15.78
N ALA A 22 -1.41 11.68 16.22
CA ALA A 22 -2.20 12.71 15.56
C ALA A 22 -1.77 12.91 14.10
N THR A 23 -0.47 12.93 13.85
CA THR A 23 0.08 13.06 12.49
C THR A 23 -0.23 11.82 11.65
N ALA A 24 -0.21 10.63 12.26
CA ALA A 24 -0.62 9.40 11.59
C ALA A 24 -2.08 9.49 11.13
N LYS A 25 -2.97 10.01 11.98
CA LYS A 25 -4.39 10.20 11.61
C LYS A 25 -4.52 11.17 10.44
N GLN A 26 -3.77 12.26 10.42
CA GLN A 26 -3.83 13.21 9.31
C GLN A 26 -3.48 12.54 7.98
N PHE A 27 -2.44 11.72 7.96
CA PHE A 27 -2.03 11.04 6.74
C PHE A 27 -2.99 9.90 6.37
N TYR A 28 -3.25 9.00 7.31
CA TYR A 28 -3.98 7.76 6.99
C TYR A 28 -5.49 7.94 6.96
N VAL A 29 -6.05 8.75 7.85
CA VAL A 29 -7.50 8.95 7.91
C VAL A 29 -7.92 10.07 6.96
N GLU A 30 -7.45 11.28 7.19
CA GLU A 30 -7.87 12.44 6.39
C GLU A 30 -7.26 12.40 5.00
N GLY A 31 -5.99 12.01 4.89
CA GLY A 31 -5.30 11.92 3.62
C GLY A 31 -5.73 10.73 2.80
N LEU A 32 -5.46 9.54 3.29
CA LEU A 32 -5.62 8.31 2.51
C LEU A 32 -7.04 7.74 2.56
N GLY A 33 -7.84 8.14 3.55
CA GLY A 33 -9.24 7.71 3.64
C GLY A 33 -9.46 6.44 4.43
N CYS A 34 -8.49 6.01 5.23
CA CYS A 34 -8.69 4.90 6.15
C CYS A 34 -9.75 5.25 7.18
N GLU A 35 -10.54 4.27 7.60
CA GLU A 35 -11.45 4.44 8.73
C GLU A 35 -10.68 4.17 10.04
N PRO A 36 -10.74 5.08 11.03
CA PRO A 36 -10.07 4.86 12.30
C PRO A 36 -10.83 3.86 13.17
N GLY A 37 -10.07 2.98 13.84
CA GLY A 37 -10.59 2.09 14.86
C GLY A 37 -10.19 2.54 16.25
N ARG A 38 -9.88 1.57 17.14
CA ARG A 38 -9.47 1.89 18.50
C ARG A 38 -8.13 2.62 18.52
N GLU A 39 -8.05 3.58 19.43
CA GLU A 39 -6.84 4.37 19.61
C GLU A 39 -6.41 4.29 21.07
N THR A 40 -5.11 4.18 21.31
CA THR A 40 -4.49 4.31 22.61
C THR A 40 -3.44 5.42 22.54
N PRO A 41 -2.82 5.82 23.66
CA PRO A 41 -1.73 6.82 23.58
C PRO A 41 -0.56 6.38 22.69
N SER A 42 -0.40 5.06 22.42
CA SER A 42 0.73 4.55 21.69
C SER A 42 0.36 3.73 20.44
N SER A 43 -0.93 3.64 20.09
CA SER A 43 -1.33 2.87 18.92
C SER A 43 -2.62 3.38 18.30
N LEU A 44 -2.82 3.06 17.03
CA LEU A 44 -4.00 3.42 16.27
C LEU A 44 -4.35 2.30 15.29
N ILE A 45 -5.55 1.77 15.39
CA ILE A 45 -6.06 0.81 14.42
C ILE A 45 -6.67 1.57 13.25
N LEU A 46 -6.35 1.12 12.05
CA LEU A 46 -6.82 1.71 10.80
C LEU A 46 -7.42 0.63 9.91
N ASN A 47 -8.52 0.97 9.26
CA ASN A 47 -9.14 0.13 8.23
C ASN A 47 -8.74 0.70 6.87
N LEU A 48 -7.85 -0.02 6.17
CA LEU A 48 -7.47 0.32 4.81
C LEU A 48 -8.18 -0.63 3.85
N GLN A 49 -9.27 -0.16 3.25
CA GLN A 49 -10.03 -0.94 2.26
C GLN A 49 -10.45 -2.32 2.79
N GLY A 50 -10.77 -2.42 4.07
CA GLY A 50 -11.16 -3.68 4.70
C GLY A 50 -10.04 -4.45 5.37
N HIS A 51 -8.80 -3.98 5.28
CA HIS A 51 -7.66 -4.64 5.94
C HIS A 51 -7.24 -3.87 7.17
N GLN A 52 -6.71 -4.59 8.16
CA GLN A 52 -6.34 -3.98 9.42
C GLN A 52 -4.86 -3.56 9.44
N LEU A 53 -4.63 -2.27 9.57
CA LEU A 53 -3.30 -1.73 9.87
C LEU A 53 -3.29 -1.28 11.32
N VAL A 54 -2.15 -1.47 12.01
CA VAL A 54 -1.99 -0.97 13.37
C VAL A 54 -0.72 -0.14 13.43
N ALA A 55 -0.89 1.17 13.63
CA ALA A 55 0.21 2.08 13.82
C ALA A 55 0.69 2.00 15.27
N HIS A 56 1.99 1.79 15.47
CA HIS A 56 2.60 1.73 16.79
C HIS A 56 3.61 2.85 16.97
N LEU A 57 3.47 3.61 18.04
CA LEU A 57 4.35 4.72 18.35
C LEU A 57 5.76 4.23 18.68
N THR A 58 6.76 4.85 18.08
CA THR A 58 8.16 4.55 18.33
C THR A 58 9.03 5.78 18.09
N ASP A 59 10.19 5.83 18.75
CA ASP A 59 11.23 6.82 18.46
C ASP A 59 12.19 6.35 17.39
N ASN A 60 12.13 5.07 17.00
CA ASN A 60 13.08 4.48 16.08
C ASN A 60 12.49 4.47 14.66
N LEU A 61 12.62 5.62 13.98
CA LEU A 61 12.12 5.80 12.62
C LEU A 61 13.32 5.95 11.69
N THR A 62 13.60 4.92 10.89
CA THR A 62 14.74 4.92 9.98
C THR A 62 14.27 4.82 8.55
N PRO A 63 14.60 5.80 7.68
CA PRO A 63 14.28 5.70 6.27
C PRO A 63 15.10 4.61 5.61
N GLN A 64 14.50 3.94 4.61
CA GLN A 64 15.27 3.06 3.75
C GLN A 64 15.80 3.83 2.54
N ARG A 65 16.78 3.23 1.86
CA ARG A 65 17.43 3.88 0.72
C ARG A 65 16.57 3.90 -0.53
N SER A 66 15.65 2.92 -0.66
CA SER A 66 14.81 2.78 -1.83
C SER A 66 13.49 2.14 -1.42
N ILE A 67 12.66 1.81 -2.40
CA ILE A 67 11.41 1.08 -2.14
C ILE A 67 11.67 -0.35 -1.65
N TYR A 68 12.89 -0.82 -1.73
CA TYR A 68 13.28 -2.16 -1.28
C TYR A 68 14.13 -2.09 -0.01
N PRO A 69 14.06 -3.07 0.87
CA PRO A 69 13.29 -4.33 0.75
C PRO A 69 11.86 -4.25 1.27
N ARG A 70 11.40 -3.10 1.79
CA ARG A 70 10.13 -3.05 2.50
C ARG A 70 9.25 -1.91 2.02
N HIS A 71 8.03 -2.25 1.67
CA HIS A 71 6.90 -1.33 1.51
C HIS A 71 5.62 -2.16 1.60
N PHE A 72 4.49 -1.49 1.71
CA PHE A 72 3.19 -2.17 1.76
C PHE A 72 2.15 -1.34 1.03
N GLY A 73 1.00 -1.93 0.78
CA GLY A 73 -0.08 -1.23 0.10
C GLY A 73 -1.13 -2.20 -0.40
N LEU A 74 -1.70 -1.90 -1.56
CA LEU A 74 -2.80 -2.68 -2.10
C LEU A 74 -2.57 -2.96 -3.58
N VAL A 75 -3.04 -4.13 -4.01
CA VAL A 75 -3.25 -4.46 -5.42
C VAL A 75 -4.74 -4.35 -5.65
N PHE A 76 -5.17 -3.39 -6.45
CA PHE A 76 -6.58 -3.21 -6.75
C PHE A 76 -7.02 -4.17 -7.85
N LEU A 77 -8.25 -4.68 -7.75
CA LEU A 77 -8.80 -5.57 -8.76
C LEU A 77 -9.53 -4.80 -9.85
N ALA A 78 -9.95 -3.55 -9.57
CA ALA A 78 -10.57 -2.67 -10.55
C ALA A 78 -9.71 -1.42 -10.74
N GLU A 79 -9.48 -1.06 -11.99
CA GLU A 79 -8.63 0.09 -12.32
C GLU A 79 -9.20 1.39 -11.75
N GLN A 80 -10.52 1.54 -11.74
CA GLN A 80 -11.16 2.73 -11.20
C GLN A 80 -10.83 2.93 -9.71
N ASP A 81 -10.77 1.84 -8.93
CA ASP A 81 -10.44 1.94 -7.51
C ASP A 81 -9.00 2.43 -7.32
N TRP A 82 -8.08 1.97 -8.18
CA TRP A 82 -6.72 2.46 -8.18
C TRP A 82 -6.66 3.96 -8.53
N GLU A 83 -7.42 4.36 -9.54
CA GLU A 83 -7.47 5.78 -9.94
C GLU A 83 -8.08 6.66 -8.86
N ASP A 84 -9.07 6.16 -8.13
CA ASP A 84 -9.70 6.90 -7.04
C ASP A 84 -8.70 7.20 -5.91
N VAL A 85 -7.87 6.23 -5.55
CA VAL A 85 -6.82 6.43 -4.54
C VAL A 85 -5.77 7.41 -5.04
N LEU A 86 -5.37 7.29 -6.29
CA LEU A 86 -4.40 8.22 -6.90
C LEU A 86 -4.93 9.66 -6.87
N THR A 87 -6.17 9.86 -7.30
CA THR A 87 -6.82 11.17 -7.31
C THR A 87 -6.91 11.74 -5.89
N ARG A 88 -7.32 10.92 -4.94
CA ARG A 88 -7.41 11.36 -3.54
C ARG A 88 -6.04 11.76 -2.99
N ALA A 89 -5.00 10.98 -3.28
CA ALA A 89 -3.65 11.30 -2.81
C ALA A 89 -3.19 12.65 -3.37
N LYS A 90 -3.46 12.93 -4.63
CA LYS A 90 -3.15 14.22 -5.24
C LYS A 90 -3.95 15.36 -4.62
N ASP A 91 -5.26 15.16 -4.46
CA ASP A 91 -6.15 16.20 -3.92
C ASP A 91 -5.81 16.54 -2.47
N LYS A 92 -5.37 15.56 -1.70
CA LYS A 92 -5.00 15.76 -0.30
C LYS A 92 -3.55 16.20 -0.12
N GLY A 93 -2.79 16.34 -1.20
CA GLY A 93 -1.40 16.78 -1.14
C GLY A 93 -0.48 15.79 -0.47
N LEU A 94 -0.76 14.50 -0.54
CA LEU A 94 0.11 13.49 0.05
C LEU A 94 1.44 13.42 -0.69
N LYS A 95 2.50 13.06 0.03
CA LYS A 95 3.83 13.02 -0.56
C LYS A 95 3.99 11.75 -1.41
N PHE A 96 4.31 11.93 -2.69
CA PHE A 96 4.65 10.83 -3.58
C PHE A 96 6.14 10.54 -3.47
N TYR A 97 6.47 9.27 -3.20
CA TYR A 97 7.84 8.82 -3.29
C TYR A 97 8.22 8.55 -4.75
N GLN A 98 7.32 7.91 -5.48
CA GLN A 98 7.39 7.79 -6.94
C GLN A 98 6.01 8.12 -7.50
N GLY A 99 5.97 9.00 -8.50
CA GLY A 99 4.75 9.32 -9.21
C GLY A 99 4.20 8.11 -9.97
N GLU A 100 2.97 8.26 -10.47
CA GLU A 100 2.33 7.19 -11.23
C GLU A 100 3.15 6.80 -12.44
N LYS A 101 3.22 5.50 -12.72
CA LYS A 101 3.85 4.99 -13.92
C LYS A 101 3.29 3.62 -14.29
N ARG A 102 3.52 3.26 -15.55
CA ARG A 102 3.18 1.96 -16.10
C ARG A 102 4.45 1.14 -16.25
N ARG A 103 4.46 -0.05 -15.69
CA ARG A 103 5.60 -0.97 -15.80
C ARG A 103 5.28 -2.07 -16.81
N PHE A 104 6.30 -2.54 -17.53
CA PHE A 104 6.21 -3.62 -18.49
C PHE A 104 5.06 -3.44 -19.50
N PRO A 105 4.95 -2.25 -20.16
CA PRO A 105 3.84 -2.00 -21.09
C PRO A 105 3.82 -3.01 -22.24
N GLY A 106 2.63 -3.52 -22.55
CA GLY A 106 2.45 -4.51 -23.61
C GLY A 106 2.84 -5.93 -23.24
N MET A 107 3.36 -6.15 -22.03
CA MET A 107 3.76 -7.47 -21.56
C MET A 107 2.71 -8.06 -20.63
N PRO A 108 2.73 -9.39 -20.40
CA PRO A 108 1.79 -9.99 -19.44
C PRO A 108 1.86 -9.44 -18.03
N LEU A 109 3.01 -8.86 -17.64
CA LEU A 109 3.20 -8.29 -16.31
C LEU A 109 2.83 -6.80 -16.22
N GLU A 110 2.26 -6.24 -17.28
CA GLU A 110 1.93 -4.81 -17.30
C GLU A 110 1.07 -4.41 -16.09
N HIS A 111 1.49 -3.36 -15.40
CA HIS A 111 0.73 -2.80 -14.29
C HIS A 111 0.99 -1.30 -14.13
N ARG A 112 0.04 -0.64 -13.49
CA ARG A 112 0.16 0.76 -13.10
C ARG A 112 0.49 0.80 -11.62
N THR A 113 1.32 1.76 -11.22
CA THR A 113 1.75 1.87 -9.83
C THR A 113 2.10 3.30 -9.47
N PHE A 114 1.99 3.63 -8.19
CA PHE A 114 2.61 4.80 -7.59
C PHE A 114 2.97 4.46 -6.14
N PHE A 115 3.90 5.25 -5.58
CA PHE A 115 4.34 5.10 -4.21
C PHE A 115 4.11 6.39 -3.45
N LEU A 116 3.59 6.27 -2.22
CA LEU A 116 3.51 7.37 -1.27
C LEU A 116 4.53 7.16 -0.17
N GLU A 117 4.93 8.27 0.45
CA GLU A 117 5.73 8.23 1.68
C GLU A 117 4.95 8.91 2.79
N ASP A 118 4.76 8.20 3.92
CA ASP A 118 4.11 8.81 5.06
C ASP A 118 5.11 9.69 5.85
N PRO A 119 4.65 10.47 6.86
CA PRO A 119 5.56 11.34 7.62
C PRO A 119 6.63 10.60 8.41
N PHE A 120 6.58 9.28 8.47
CA PHE A 120 7.46 8.45 9.29
C PHE A 120 8.35 7.53 8.46
N HIS A 121 8.50 7.82 7.16
CA HIS A 121 9.31 7.07 6.21
C HIS A 121 8.75 5.70 5.83
N ASN A 122 7.49 5.41 6.16
CA ASN A 122 6.85 4.22 5.60
C ASN A 122 6.52 4.48 4.13
N LEU A 123 6.79 3.49 3.29
CA LEU A 123 6.51 3.56 1.86
C LEU A 123 5.32 2.69 1.54
N LEU A 124 4.37 3.24 0.78
CA LEU A 124 3.16 2.54 0.39
C LEU A 124 3.08 2.46 -1.13
N GLU A 125 2.77 1.28 -1.63
CA GLU A 125 2.57 1.10 -3.07
C GLU A 125 1.12 0.74 -3.36
N PHE A 126 0.55 1.36 -4.39
CA PHE A 126 -0.78 1.04 -4.88
C PHE A 126 -0.68 0.67 -6.34
N LYS A 127 -1.13 -0.53 -6.70
CA LYS A 127 -0.99 -1.02 -8.06
C LYS A 127 -2.24 -1.67 -8.60
N PHE A 128 -2.31 -1.67 -9.93
CA PHE A 128 -3.34 -2.36 -10.69
C PHE A 128 -2.68 -3.09 -11.85
N TYR A 129 -2.92 -4.39 -11.97
CA TYR A 129 -2.42 -5.21 -13.07
C TYR A 129 -3.42 -5.24 -14.20
N ALA A 130 -2.94 -5.01 -15.45
CA ALA A 130 -3.79 -5.09 -16.64
C ALA A 130 -4.35 -6.50 -16.82
N SER A 131 -3.58 -7.52 -16.46
CA SER A 131 -4.00 -8.92 -16.48
C SER A 131 -3.98 -9.48 -15.07
N PRO A 132 -5.13 -9.93 -14.53
CA PRO A 132 -5.15 -10.50 -13.17
C PRO A 132 -4.20 -11.68 -12.97
N SER A 133 -3.88 -12.42 -14.03
CA SER A 133 -2.93 -13.53 -13.96
C SER A 133 -1.54 -13.10 -13.49
N ALA A 134 -1.19 -11.82 -13.68
CA ALA A 134 0.12 -11.31 -13.28
C ALA A 134 0.26 -11.12 -11.76
N ILE A 135 -0.85 -11.14 -11.01
CA ILE A 135 -0.79 -10.95 -9.55
C ILE A 135 -0.01 -12.10 -8.90
N PHE A 136 -0.32 -13.33 -9.27
CA PHE A 136 0.33 -14.53 -8.71
C PHE A 136 0.93 -15.44 -9.78
N GLY A 137 0.53 -15.27 -11.03
CA GLY A 137 0.90 -16.16 -12.12
C GLY A 137 2.07 -15.62 -12.95
N GLU A 138 2.10 -15.98 -14.24
CA GLU A 138 3.15 -15.61 -15.18
C GLU A 138 4.54 -16.04 -14.67
N VAL A 139 4.60 -17.23 -14.10
CA VAL A 139 5.78 -17.74 -13.37
C VAL A 139 6.99 -17.98 -14.30
N GLU A 140 6.77 -17.99 -15.60
CA GLU A 140 7.85 -18.10 -16.60
C GLU A 140 8.66 -16.80 -16.69
N LEU A 141 8.10 -15.68 -16.21
CA LEU A 141 8.74 -14.38 -16.28
C LEU A 141 9.40 -14.07 -14.95
N ALA A 142 10.72 -14.02 -14.92
CA ALA A 142 11.48 -13.83 -13.68
C ALA A 142 11.64 -12.34 -13.33
N MET A 143 10.50 -11.61 -13.28
CA MET A 143 10.49 -10.17 -13.01
C MET A 143 9.47 -9.81 -11.93
N VAL A 144 9.89 -8.98 -11.00
CA VAL A 144 9.02 -8.40 -9.96
C VAL A 144 9.39 -6.93 -9.83
N GLY A 145 8.49 -6.05 -10.25
CA GLY A 145 8.74 -4.62 -10.23
C GLY A 145 9.90 -4.21 -11.15
N ASP A 146 10.41 -3.00 -10.95
CA ASP A 146 11.58 -2.54 -11.68
C ASP A 146 12.85 -3.13 -11.06
N PRO A 147 13.91 -3.30 -11.85
CA PRO A 147 15.23 -3.59 -11.27
C PRO A 147 15.62 -2.50 -10.28
N ALA A 148 16.24 -2.93 -9.20
CA ALA A 148 16.69 -2.00 -8.15
C ALA A 148 17.77 -1.05 -8.67
#